data_1b6c06583276fec929ee8fdfdf04ef3a
#
_entry.id   1b6c06583276fec929ee8fdfdf04ef3a
#
_cell.length_a   1.000
_cell.length_b   1.000
_cell.length_c   1.000
_cell.angle_alpha   90.00
_cell.angle_beta   90.00
_cell.angle_gamma   90.00
#
_symmetry.space_group_name_H-M   'P 1'
#
loop_
_entity.id
_entity.type
_entity.pdbx_description
1 polymer ?
#
loop_
_entity_poly.entity_id
_entity_poly.type
_entity_poly.pdbx_seq_one_letter_code
_entity_poly.pdbx_strand_id
1 'polypeptide(L)'
;MNKERIKDIIYVFFIVILGIFIVLNLFKDKSVTFITGENKLYEDAVNYLIENDTNPNKNKDNYKLFVVYDGFGIAEDEEYKYAYMWVITNSYYVDNNKLVDDTGYSMPLKFVFSKDNKIIKYETPEDGRGYSSSIKNMYPEVLHEKILNYKADESKIKEEVDLYYKD
;
A
#
# COMPACT_ATOMS: atom_id res chain seq x y z
N MET A 1 47.87 -28.68 -21.90
CA MET A 1 47.13 -27.42 -21.70
C MET A 1 47.94 -26.58 -20.72
N ASN A 2 48.28 -25.34 -21.06
CA ASN A 2 49.18 -24.46 -20.28
C ASN A 2 48.49 -24.07 -18.96
N LYS A 3 49.20 -24.09 -17.83
CA LYS A 3 48.67 -23.76 -16.49
C LYS A 3 47.95 -22.36 -16.44
N GLU A 4 48.39 -21.43 -17.23
CA GLU A 4 47.76 -20.10 -17.31
C GLU A 4 46.39 -20.17 -17.98
N ARG A 5 46.23 -20.88 -19.09
CA ARG A 5 44.92 -21.05 -19.73
C ARG A 5 43.89 -21.73 -18.83
N ILE A 6 44.33 -22.61 -17.92
CA ILE A 6 43.42 -23.24 -16.94
C ILE A 6 42.94 -22.21 -15.92
N LYS A 7 43.80 -21.30 -15.44
CA LYS A 7 43.42 -20.22 -14.53
C LYS A 7 42.41 -19.28 -15.17
N ASP A 8 42.62 -18.90 -16.43
CA ASP A 8 41.71 -17.99 -17.15
C ASP A 8 40.34 -18.63 -17.33
N ILE A 9 40.27 -19.90 -17.67
CA ILE A 9 39.00 -20.65 -17.79
C ILE A 9 38.26 -20.69 -16.43
N ILE A 10 38.97 -20.97 -15.33
CA ILE A 10 38.39 -21.04 -13.99
C ILE A 10 37.86 -19.64 -13.59
N TYR A 11 38.58 -18.56 -13.91
CA TYR A 11 38.21 -17.20 -13.60
C TYR A 11 36.94 -16.78 -14.38
N VAL A 12 36.87 -17.05 -15.66
CA VAL A 12 35.68 -16.78 -16.48
C VAL A 12 34.48 -17.59 -15.97
N PHE A 13 34.67 -18.84 -15.61
CA PHE A 13 33.60 -19.68 -15.08
C PHE A 13 33.06 -19.14 -13.74
N PHE A 14 33.94 -18.63 -12.87
CA PHE A 14 33.57 -18.01 -11.60
C PHE A 14 32.77 -16.73 -11.82
N ILE A 15 33.16 -15.87 -12.78
CA ILE A 15 32.40 -14.64 -13.11
C ILE A 15 31.00 -14.98 -13.63
N VAL A 16 30.90 -15.99 -14.49
CA VAL A 16 29.60 -16.43 -15.05
C VAL A 16 28.68 -16.95 -13.92
N ILE A 17 29.21 -17.78 -13.02
CA ILE A 17 28.42 -18.29 -11.88
C ILE A 17 27.98 -17.15 -10.95
N LEU A 18 28.88 -16.22 -10.66
CA LEU A 18 28.57 -15.05 -9.84
C LEU A 18 27.49 -14.18 -10.50
N GLY A 19 27.59 -13.97 -11.81
CA GLY A 19 26.58 -13.25 -12.60
C GLY A 19 25.21 -13.93 -12.56
N ILE A 20 25.16 -15.25 -12.74
CA ILE A 20 23.93 -16.04 -12.64
C ILE A 20 23.35 -15.95 -11.21
N PHE A 21 24.20 -16.05 -10.18
CA PHE A 21 23.76 -15.93 -8.79
C PHE A 21 23.17 -14.56 -8.48
N ILE A 22 23.78 -13.48 -8.97
CA ILE A 22 23.25 -12.11 -8.81
C ILE A 22 21.90 -11.98 -9.53
N VAL A 23 21.80 -12.47 -10.77
CA VAL A 23 20.56 -12.44 -11.55
C VAL A 23 19.44 -13.22 -10.84
N LEU A 24 19.73 -14.45 -10.38
CA LEU A 24 18.74 -15.25 -9.65
C LEU A 24 18.27 -14.59 -8.35
N ASN A 25 19.13 -13.84 -7.66
CA ASN A 25 18.72 -13.09 -6.46
C ASN A 25 17.94 -11.80 -6.78
N LEU A 26 18.22 -11.17 -7.94
CA LEU A 26 17.47 -9.99 -8.39
C LEU A 26 16.04 -10.35 -8.85
N PHE A 27 15.84 -11.57 -9.36
CA PHE A 27 14.54 -12.10 -9.81
C PHE A 27 13.87 -13.02 -8.78
N LYS A 28 14.39 -13.10 -7.57
CA LYS A 28 13.70 -13.80 -6.49
C LYS A 28 12.49 -12.95 -6.11
N ASP A 29 11.34 -13.29 -6.70
CA ASP A 29 10.07 -12.79 -6.21
C ASP A 29 10.04 -13.06 -4.70
N LYS A 30 10.02 -11.98 -3.89
CA LYS A 30 9.88 -12.11 -2.45
C LYS A 30 8.51 -12.74 -2.21
N SER A 31 8.49 -14.05 -1.99
CA SER A 31 7.25 -14.73 -1.66
C SER A 31 6.73 -14.16 -0.35
N VAL A 32 5.55 -13.57 -0.39
CA VAL A 32 4.86 -13.12 0.81
C VAL A 32 3.92 -14.22 1.30
N THR A 33 3.82 -14.37 2.61
CA THR A 33 2.89 -15.31 3.25
C THR A 33 1.73 -14.50 3.83
N PHE A 34 0.49 -14.83 3.46
CA PHE A 34 -0.68 -14.23 4.07
C PHE A 34 -0.85 -14.72 5.51
N ILE A 35 -1.10 -13.76 6.42
CA ILE A 35 -1.28 -14.01 7.84
C ILE A 35 -2.68 -13.56 8.29
N THR A 36 -3.16 -14.15 9.38
CA THR A 36 -4.47 -13.83 9.98
C THR A 36 -4.29 -13.28 11.40
N GLY A 37 -5.28 -12.52 11.87
CA GLY A 37 -5.30 -12.03 13.26
C GLY A 37 -4.59 -10.69 13.50
N GLU A 38 -3.97 -10.10 12.47
CA GLU A 38 -3.26 -8.81 12.55
C GLU A 38 -4.14 -7.61 12.11
N ASN A 39 -5.45 -7.66 12.34
CA ASN A 39 -6.39 -6.61 11.90
C ASN A 39 -6.03 -5.21 12.42
N LYS A 40 -5.29 -5.14 13.53
CA LYS A 40 -4.77 -3.89 14.07
C LYS A 40 -3.90 -3.11 13.07
N LEU A 41 -3.22 -3.78 12.13
CA LEU A 41 -2.42 -3.08 11.11
C LEU A 41 -3.28 -2.21 10.18
N TYR A 42 -4.54 -2.58 9.94
CA TYR A 42 -5.47 -1.72 9.20
C TYR A 42 -5.86 -0.49 10.00
N GLU A 43 -6.12 -0.65 11.31
CA GLU A 43 -6.43 0.48 12.19
C GLU A 43 -5.25 1.44 12.30
N ASP A 44 -4.03 0.91 12.45
CA ASP A 44 -2.80 1.71 12.50
C ASP A 44 -2.59 2.46 11.16
N ALA A 45 -2.91 1.84 10.02
CA ALA A 45 -2.86 2.48 8.70
C ALA A 45 -3.88 3.64 8.58
N VAL A 46 -5.10 3.44 9.04
CA VAL A 46 -6.15 4.49 9.06
C VAL A 46 -5.72 5.66 9.95
N ASN A 47 -5.26 5.37 11.16
CA ASN A 47 -4.78 6.41 12.09
C ASN A 47 -3.62 7.19 11.48
N TYR A 48 -2.69 6.52 10.81
CA TYR A 48 -1.60 7.17 10.11
C TYR A 48 -2.09 8.16 9.05
N LEU A 49 -3.08 7.79 8.24
CA LEU A 49 -3.65 8.69 7.23
C LEU A 49 -4.30 9.93 7.86
N ILE A 50 -5.00 9.75 8.97
CA ILE A 50 -5.65 10.86 9.71
C ILE A 50 -4.60 11.78 10.35
N GLU A 51 -3.60 11.23 11.02
CA GLU A 51 -2.54 11.99 11.70
C GLU A 51 -1.65 12.76 10.72
N ASN A 52 -1.39 12.18 9.54
CA ASN A 52 -0.55 12.77 8.49
C ASN A 52 -1.34 13.49 7.40
N ASP A 53 -2.57 13.88 7.70
CA ASP A 53 -3.38 14.66 6.78
C ASP A 53 -2.71 16.00 6.43
N THR A 54 -2.54 16.23 5.13
CA THR A 54 -1.91 17.45 4.58
C THR A 54 -2.91 18.41 3.95
N ASN A 55 -4.21 18.19 4.17
CA ASN A 55 -5.24 19.06 3.62
C ASN A 55 -5.04 20.52 4.05
N PRO A 56 -5.01 21.47 3.11
CA PRO A 56 -4.84 22.90 3.43
C PRO A 56 -5.97 23.46 4.28
N ASN A 57 -7.16 22.86 4.25
CA ASN A 57 -8.33 23.26 4.99
C ASN A 57 -8.42 22.67 6.40
N LYS A 58 -7.44 21.87 6.84
CA LYS A 58 -7.48 21.19 8.15
C LYS A 58 -7.61 22.10 9.38
N ASN A 59 -7.38 23.42 9.22
CA ASN A 59 -7.55 24.42 10.25
C ASN A 59 -8.91 25.14 10.18
N LYS A 60 -9.82 24.72 9.29
CA LYS A 60 -11.18 25.24 9.20
C LYS A 60 -12.03 24.73 10.36
N ASP A 61 -13.08 25.49 10.68
CA ASP A 61 -14.01 25.14 11.77
C ASP A 61 -14.65 23.77 11.51
N ASN A 62 -14.66 22.93 12.55
CA ASN A 62 -15.19 21.58 12.50
C ASN A 62 -14.64 20.74 11.32
N TYR A 63 -13.38 20.99 10.94
CA TYR A 63 -12.73 20.14 9.95
C TYR A 63 -12.59 18.69 10.45
N LYS A 64 -12.90 17.75 9.61
CA LYS A 64 -12.61 16.33 9.85
C LYS A 64 -12.33 15.58 8.56
N LEU A 65 -11.27 14.76 8.60
CA LEU A 65 -11.00 13.72 7.61
C LEU A 65 -11.66 12.43 8.06
N PHE A 66 -12.51 11.87 7.21
CA PHE A 66 -13.10 10.55 7.37
C PHE A 66 -12.31 9.55 6.52
N VAL A 67 -12.09 8.36 7.06
CA VAL A 67 -11.36 7.29 6.40
C VAL A 67 -12.09 5.98 6.67
N VAL A 68 -12.59 5.34 5.63
CA VAL A 68 -13.15 3.99 5.68
C VAL A 68 -12.32 3.07 4.79
N TYR A 69 -12.33 1.76 5.07
CA TYR A 69 -11.52 0.82 4.32
C TYR A 69 -12.17 -0.55 4.16
N ASP A 70 -11.71 -1.26 3.13
CA ASP A 70 -11.93 -2.68 2.95
C ASP A 70 -10.58 -3.40 2.85
N GLY A 71 -10.32 -4.33 3.78
CA GLY A 71 -9.09 -5.12 3.82
C GLY A 71 -9.06 -6.19 2.74
N PHE A 72 -7.94 -6.29 2.03
CA PHE A 72 -7.71 -7.34 1.04
C PHE A 72 -6.84 -8.48 1.55
N GLY A 73 -6.10 -8.24 2.60
CA GLY A 73 -5.24 -9.21 3.27
C GLY A 73 -4.03 -8.55 3.91
N ILE A 74 -3.48 -9.24 4.87
CA ILE A 74 -2.21 -8.90 5.50
C ILE A 74 -1.23 -10.02 5.15
N ALA A 75 -0.02 -9.65 4.75
CA ALA A 75 1.02 -10.60 4.42
C ALA A 75 2.36 -10.19 5.01
N GLU A 76 3.30 -11.11 5.09
CA GLU A 76 4.66 -10.82 5.51
C GLU A 76 5.69 -11.56 4.66
N ASP A 77 6.88 -10.99 4.59
CA ASP A 77 8.10 -11.64 4.15
C ASP A 77 9.14 -11.66 5.30
N GLU A 78 10.39 -11.92 5.00
CA GLU A 78 11.47 -11.96 6.00
C GLU A 78 11.72 -10.61 6.68
N GLU A 79 11.46 -9.48 5.98
CA GLU A 79 11.84 -8.14 6.40
C GLU A 79 10.66 -7.31 6.90
N TYR A 80 9.48 -7.47 6.25
CA TYR A 80 8.35 -6.55 6.41
C TYR A 80 7.03 -7.29 6.59
N LYS A 81 6.03 -6.53 7.08
CA LYS A 81 4.61 -6.87 6.99
C LYS A 81 3.93 -5.89 6.03
N TYR A 82 2.88 -6.35 5.38
CA TYR A 82 2.13 -5.60 4.37
C TYR A 82 0.65 -5.65 4.67
N ALA A 83 -0.02 -4.49 4.70
CA ALA A 83 -1.48 -4.42 4.70
C ALA A 83 -1.95 -3.93 3.34
N TYR A 84 -2.77 -4.73 2.68
CA TYR A 84 -3.41 -4.42 1.40
C TYR A 84 -4.85 -4.05 1.64
N MET A 85 -5.27 -2.85 1.24
CA MET A 85 -6.59 -2.34 1.53
C MET A 85 -7.08 -1.39 0.44
N TRP A 86 -8.38 -1.32 0.25
CA TRP A 86 -9.01 -0.21 -0.46
C TRP A 86 -9.37 0.83 0.58
N VAL A 87 -9.03 2.07 0.31
CA VAL A 87 -9.31 3.20 1.21
C VAL A 87 -10.19 4.20 0.49
N ILE A 88 -11.22 4.67 1.18
CA ILE A 88 -12.02 5.82 0.79
C ILE A 88 -11.77 6.89 1.85
N THR A 89 -11.35 8.05 1.41
CA THR A 89 -11.22 9.22 2.28
C THR A 89 -12.13 10.32 1.78
N ASN A 90 -12.65 11.13 2.69
CA ASN A 90 -13.25 12.40 2.36
C ASN A 90 -13.14 13.35 3.53
N SER A 91 -12.85 14.62 3.27
CA SER A 91 -12.74 15.65 4.28
C SER A 91 -13.90 16.63 4.19
N TYR A 92 -14.32 17.09 5.34
CA TYR A 92 -15.42 18.04 5.49
C TYR A 92 -15.02 19.13 6.48
N TYR A 93 -15.61 20.32 6.32
CA TYR A 93 -15.54 21.40 7.29
C TYR A 93 -16.83 22.21 7.27
N VAL A 94 -17.02 23.09 8.26
CA VAL A 94 -18.17 24.00 8.30
C VAL A 94 -17.72 25.38 7.84
N ASP A 95 -18.43 25.92 6.86
CA ASP A 95 -18.28 27.33 6.44
C ASP A 95 -19.64 28.02 6.39
N ASN A 96 -19.76 29.16 7.06
CA ASN A 96 -21.01 29.92 7.17
C ASN A 96 -22.22 29.05 7.59
N ASN A 97 -22.04 28.18 8.59
CA ASN A 97 -23.02 27.21 9.09
C ASN A 97 -23.48 26.17 8.03
N LYS A 98 -22.68 25.94 7.02
CA LYS A 98 -22.94 24.89 6.02
C LYS A 98 -21.82 23.91 6.01
N LEU A 99 -22.18 22.62 5.94
CA LEU A 99 -21.22 21.55 5.73
C LEU A 99 -20.70 21.63 4.29
N VAL A 100 -19.39 21.68 4.15
CA VAL A 100 -18.67 21.72 2.87
C VAL A 100 -17.97 20.39 2.71
N ASP A 101 -18.29 19.70 1.61
CA ASP A 101 -17.55 18.54 1.10
C ASP A 101 -16.32 19.05 0.37
N ASP A 102 -15.13 18.67 0.81
CA ASP A 102 -13.88 19.31 0.38
C ASP A 102 -13.11 18.41 -0.59
N THR A 103 -12.31 17.49 -0.08
CA THR A 103 -11.47 16.62 -0.91
C THR A 103 -11.46 15.19 -0.40
N GLY A 104 -11.37 14.25 -1.34
CA GLY A 104 -11.26 12.85 -1.02
C GLY A 104 -10.67 12.03 -2.16
N TYR A 105 -10.41 10.78 -1.87
CA TYR A 105 -10.01 9.78 -2.88
C TYR A 105 -10.54 8.41 -2.50
N SER A 106 -10.63 7.56 -3.52
CA SER A 106 -11.03 6.15 -3.37
C SER A 106 -10.06 5.29 -4.19
N MET A 107 -9.15 4.59 -3.53
CA MET A 107 -8.09 3.83 -4.20
C MET A 107 -7.51 2.70 -3.34
N PRO A 108 -6.88 1.70 -3.95
CA PRO A 108 -6.13 0.70 -3.20
C PRO A 108 -4.80 1.25 -2.70
N LEU A 109 -4.47 0.95 -1.44
CA LEU A 109 -3.21 1.30 -0.80
C LEU A 109 -2.50 0.04 -0.32
N LYS A 110 -1.17 0.06 -0.39
CA LYS A 110 -0.28 -0.94 0.21
C LYS A 110 0.53 -0.26 1.30
N PHE A 111 0.27 -0.59 2.54
CA PHE A 111 1.09 -0.17 3.67
C PHE A 111 2.22 -1.16 3.93
N VAL A 112 3.40 -0.64 4.22
CA VAL A 112 4.59 -1.41 4.58
C VAL A 112 4.93 -1.12 6.03
N PHE A 113 4.99 -2.18 6.83
CA PHE A 113 5.32 -2.12 8.25
C PHE A 113 6.63 -2.84 8.53
N SER A 114 7.38 -2.40 9.55
CA SER A 114 8.44 -3.20 10.13
C SER A 114 7.86 -4.44 10.82
N LYS A 115 8.72 -5.39 11.20
CA LYS A 115 8.30 -6.55 11.99
C LYS A 115 7.71 -6.17 13.35
N ASP A 116 8.06 -5.00 13.88
CA ASP A 116 7.52 -4.42 15.13
C ASP A 116 6.25 -3.58 14.89
N ASN A 117 5.57 -3.76 13.76
CA ASN A 117 4.32 -3.10 13.39
C ASN A 117 4.40 -1.56 13.27
N LYS A 118 5.59 -0.99 13.00
CA LYS A 118 5.73 0.44 12.71
C LYS A 118 5.57 0.69 11.22
N ILE A 119 4.76 1.66 10.84
CA ILE A 119 4.60 2.06 9.44
C ILE A 119 5.93 2.66 8.95
N ILE A 120 6.43 2.13 7.83
CA ILE A 120 7.62 2.62 7.13
C ILE A 120 7.19 3.55 6.00
N LYS A 121 6.20 3.13 5.22
CA LYS A 121 5.64 3.89 4.09
C LYS A 121 4.30 3.30 3.67
N TYR A 122 3.61 4.01 2.81
CA TYR A 122 2.56 3.43 1.97
C TYR A 122 2.82 3.72 0.50
N GLU A 123 2.23 2.93 -0.37
CA GLU A 123 2.37 2.99 -1.82
C GLU A 123 0.98 3.11 -2.45
N THR A 124 0.87 3.95 -3.48
CA THR A 124 -0.32 4.15 -4.29
C THR A 124 -0.07 3.68 -5.72
N PRO A 125 -1.06 3.14 -6.43
CA PRO A 125 -0.89 2.83 -7.85
C PRO A 125 -0.76 4.10 -8.69
N GLU A 126 -0.18 3.95 -9.86
CA GLU A 126 -0.16 5.00 -10.87
C GLU A 126 -1.56 5.23 -11.44
N ASP A 127 -1.84 6.48 -11.82
CA ASP A 127 -3.10 6.81 -12.47
C ASP A 127 -3.11 6.48 -13.98
N GLY A 128 -4.31 6.38 -14.53
CA GLY A 128 -4.53 6.27 -15.96
C GLY A 128 -3.97 4.96 -16.56
N ARG A 129 -3.14 5.10 -17.61
CA ARG A 129 -2.64 3.92 -18.36
C ARG A 129 -1.71 3.03 -17.55
N GLY A 130 -1.06 3.57 -16.53
CA GLY A 130 -0.15 2.86 -15.64
C GLY A 130 -0.87 2.03 -14.56
N TYR A 131 -2.16 2.28 -14.29
CA TYR A 131 -2.88 1.71 -13.17
C TYR A 131 -2.80 0.18 -13.09
N SER A 132 -3.17 -0.52 -14.16
CA SER A 132 -3.18 -2.00 -14.15
C SER A 132 -1.79 -2.61 -13.99
N SER A 133 -0.76 -1.99 -14.58
CA SER A 133 0.63 -2.46 -14.42
C SER A 133 1.16 -2.18 -13.03
N SER A 134 0.85 -1.03 -12.44
CA SER A 134 1.27 -0.73 -11.07
C SER A 134 0.58 -1.63 -10.04
N ILE A 135 -0.71 -1.98 -10.21
CA ILE A 135 -1.37 -2.99 -9.37
C ILE A 135 -0.61 -4.32 -9.43
N LYS A 136 -0.25 -4.79 -10.63
CA LYS A 136 0.49 -6.04 -10.79
C LYS A 136 1.89 -6.02 -10.17
N ASN A 137 2.53 -4.87 -10.11
CA ASN A 137 3.86 -4.71 -9.51
C ASN A 137 3.80 -4.54 -7.98
N MET A 138 2.74 -3.94 -7.46
CA MET A 138 2.61 -3.60 -6.04
C MET A 138 2.00 -4.72 -5.19
N TYR A 139 1.11 -5.51 -5.78
CA TYR A 139 0.29 -6.48 -5.06
C TYR A 139 0.63 -7.92 -5.46
N PRO A 140 0.47 -8.89 -4.55
CA PRO A 140 0.57 -10.31 -4.89
C PRO A 140 -0.45 -10.70 -5.97
N GLU A 141 -0.07 -11.62 -6.86
CA GLU A 141 -0.90 -12.05 -7.99
C GLU A 141 -2.32 -12.46 -7.59
N VAL A 142 -2.45 -13.12 -6.44
CA VAL A 142 -3.75 -13.55 -5.90
C VAL A 142 -4.73 -12.41 -5.62
N LEU A 143 -4.25 -11.17 -5.50
CA LEU A 143 -5.07 -9.98 -5.26
C LEU A 143 -5.37 -9.17 -6.54
N HIS A 144 -4.69 -9.43 -7.66
CA HIS A 144 -4.80 -8.60 -8.86
C HIS A 144 -6.24 -8.50 -9.37
N GLU A 145 -6.90 -9.64 -9.57
CA GLU A 145 -8.26 -9.68 -10.09
C GLU A 145 -9.25 -9.00 -9.13
N LYS A 146 -9.11 -9.27 -7.82
CA LYS A 146 -9.94 -8.67 -6.79
C LYS A 146 -9.82 -7.15 -6.79
N ILE A 147 -8.61 -6.60 -6.88
CA ILE A 147 -8.36 -5.15 -6.84
C ILE A 147 -8.81 -4.48 -8.14
N LEU A 148 -8.49 -5.07 -9.30
CA LEU A 148 -8.84 -4.48 -10.59
C LEU A 148 -10.35 -4.43 -10.86
N ASN A 149 -11.12 -5.34 -10.25
CA ASN A 149 -12.58 -5.39 -10.39
C ASN A 149 -13.32 -4.86 -9.15
N TYR A 150 -12.60 -4.32 -8.17
CA TYR A 150 -13.21 -3.85 -6.94
C TYR A 150 -14.11 -2.64 -7.18
N LYS A 151 -15.26 -2.65 -6.51
CA LYS A 151 -16.20 -1.52 -6.48
C LYS A 151 -16.33 -1.07 -5.04
N ALA A 152 -15.80 0.09 -4.77
CA ALA A 152 -15.85 0.69 -3.45
C ALA A 152 -17.29 1.06 -3.07
N ASP A 153 -17.66 0.81 -1.82
CA ASP A 153 -18.95 1.21 -1.27
C ASP A 153 -18.81 2.57 -0.59
N GLU A 154 -19.12 3.62 -1.33
CA GLU A 154 -19.06 5.00 -0.83
C GLU A 154 -20.15 5.34 0.20
N SER A 155 -21.15 4.47 0.39
CA SER A 155 -22.17 4.71 1.42
C SER A 155 -21.59 4.65 2.82
N LYS A 156 -20.56 3.86 3.05
CA LYS A 156 -19.88 3.71 4.35
C LYS A 156 -19.35 5.04 4.89
N ILE A 157 -18.67 5.81 4.04
CA ILE A 157 -18.10 7.11 4.47
C ILE A 157 -19.21 8.12 4.70
N LYS A 158 -20.27 8.08 3.91
CA LYS A 158 -21.42 8.96 4.07
C LYS A 158 -22.17 8.72 5.38
N GLU A 159 -22.32 7.47 5.78
CA GLU A 159 -22.92 7.11 7.06
C GLU A 159 -22.11 7.67 8.24
N GLU A 160 -20.78 7.60 8.20
CA GLU A 160 -19.93 8.17 9.25
C GLU A 160 -20.00 9.69 9.31
N VAL A 161 -20.04 10.37 8.15
CA VAL A 161 -20.21 11.81 8.04
C VAL A 161 -21.56 12.25 8.62
N ASP A 162 -22.63 11.56 8.23
CA ASP A 162 -23.98 11.84 8.72
C ASP A 162 -24.10 11.65 10.25
N LEU A 163 -23.42 10.65 10.80
CA LEU A 163 -23.38 10.41 12.24
C LEU A 163 -22.64 11.53 12.98
N TYR A 164 -21.53 12.00 12.43
CA TYR A 164 -20.68 13.01 13.08
C TYR A 164 -21.30 14.40 13.08
N TYR A 165 -21.99 14.80 12.01
CA TYR A 165 -22.55 16.14 11.85
C TYR A 165 -24.05 16.23 12.15
N LYS A 166 -24.66 15.16 12.69
CA LYS A 166 -26.08 15.14 13.08
C LYS A 166 -26.40 15.92 14.38
N ASP A 167 -25.37 16.20 15.19
CA ASP A 167 -25.50 16.99 16.44
C ASP A 167 -25.12 18.46 16.18
#